data_af05a4882fee92e900c133411b2e3a9f
#
_entry.id   af05a4882fee92e900c133411b2e3a9f
#
_cell.length_a   1.000
_cell.length_b   1.000
_cell.length_c   1.000
_cell.angle_alpha   90.00
_cell.angle_beta   90.00
_cell.angle_gamma   90.00
#
_symmetry.space_group_name_H-M   'P 1'
#
loop_
_entity.id
_entity.type
_entity.pdbx_description
1 polymer ?
#
loop_
_entity_poly.entity_id
_entity_poly.type
_entity_poly.pdbx_seq_one_letter_code
_entity_poly.pdbx_strand_id
1 'polypeptide(L)'
;MSNNKSIRITVASCLLIVSMVAGLFVYSTISPKELTAEEYKQVGFYKLVRTRQINNFELVEGDNKFSNKDFVGSWDVLFLGFASCPDMCPMTMKKMAMANSNLSEEVSSKVKFRMISVDPDRDTPKKMQEYAKAFNPSFTGITGDIEVIYKLATDLTLPFVPVVGSDTSNYDMDHSMNLAVIDPNGNYFGFFKSPHTPEKMAEVLESIVAFN
;
A
#
# COMPACT_ATOMS: atom_id res chain seq x y z
N MET A 1 -6.38 62.67 19.78
CA MET A 1 -7.17 61.50 19.26
C MET A 1 -6.48 60.69 18.17
N SER A 2 -5.28 61.02 17.70
CA SER A 2 -4.53 60.33 16.60
C SER A 2 -3.83 59.05 17.08
N ASN A 3 -3.37 58.94 18.30
CA ASN A 3 -2.52 57.86 18.79
C ASN A 3 -3.20 56.47 18.86
N ASN A 4 -4.50 56.44 19.18
CA ASN A 4 -5.26 55.20 19.29
C ASN A 4 -5.50 54.47 17.92
N LYS A 5 -5.56 55.23 16.81
CA LYS A 5 -5.69 54.66 15.47
C LYS A 5 -4.41 53.96 15.03
N SER A 6 -3.24 54.58 15.23
CA SER A 6 -1.94 54.00 14.89
C SER A 6 -1.67 52.71 15.71
N ILE A 7 -1.97 52.73 17.00
CA ILE A 7 -1.83 51.56 17.88
C ILE A 7 -2.72 50.40 17.38
N ARG A 8 -3.98 50.68 17.05
CA ARG A 8 -4.92 49.67 16.55
C ARG A 8 -4.44 49.06 15.20
N ILE A 9 -3.91 49.88 14.30
CA ILE A 9 -3.36 49.42 13.03
C ILE A 9 -2.15 48.53 13.26
N THR A 10 -1.21 48.94 14.12
CA THR A 10 -0.03 48.14 14.45
C THR A 10 -0.40 46.82 15.10
N VAL A 11 -1.32 46.77 16.04
CA VAL A 11 -1.80 45.53 16.66
C VAL A 11 -2.47 44.62 15.63
N ALA A 12 -3.33 45.17 14.77
CA ALA A 12 -3.98 44.40 13.72
C ALA A 12 -2.96 43.81 12.71
N SER A 13 -1.94 44.59 12.33
CA SER A 13 -0.86 44.12 11.45
C SER A 13 -0.03 43.01 12.10
N CYS A 14 0.30 43.15 13.41
CA CYS A 14 1.03 42.10 14.13
C CYS A 14 0.20 40.83 14.24
N LEU A 15 -1.10 40.91 14.51
CA LEU A 15 -1.98 39.73 14.57
C LEU A 15 -2.08 39.04 13.20
N LEU A 16 -2.18 39.80 12.10
CA LEU A 16 -2.17 39.24 10.74
C LEU A 16 -0.87 38.51 10.42
N ILE A 17 0.27 39.07 10.78
CA ILE A 17 1.58 38.44 10.57
C ILE A 17 1.68 37.16 11.38
N VAL A 18 1.29 37.19 12.65
CA VAL A 18 1.31 36.00 13.53
C VAL A 18 0.39 34.89 12.97
N SER A 19 -0.82 35.26 12.54
CA SER A 19 -1.76 34.31 11.94
C SER A 19 -1.22 33.71 10.63
N MET A 20 -0.57 34.52 9.79
CA MET A 20 0.06 34.07 8.55
C MET A 20 1.22 33.10 8.83
N VAL A 21 2.11 33.44 9.75
CA VAL A 21 3.24 32.59 10.14
C VAL A 21 2.75 31.28 10.76
N ALA A 22 1.75 31.34 11.65
CA ALA A 22 1.14 30.16 12.22
C ALA A 22 0.49 29.27 11.15
N GLY A 23 -0.22 29.87 10.20
CA GLY A 23 -0.83 29.17 9.07
C GLY A 23 0.21 28.49 8.16
N LEU A 24 1.30 29.19 7.83
CA LEU A 24 2.42 28.60 7.06
C LEU A 24 3.12 27.47 7.83
N PHE A 25 3.29 27.62 9.13
CA PHE A 25 3.89 26.55 9.95
C PHE A 25 2.99 25.32 10.00
N VAL A 26 1.69 25.49 10.23
CA VAL A 26 0.72 24.38 10.20
C VAL A 26 0.71 23.73 8.81
N TYR A 27 0.67 24.52 7.73
CA TYR A 27 0.72 24.02 6.37
C TYR A 27 1.99 23.18 6.11
N SER A 28 3.17 23.66 6.53
CA SER A 28 4.43 22.94 6.34
C SER A 28 4.55 21.64 7.15
N THR A 29 3.80 21.52 8.24
CA THR A 29 3.79 20.28 9.05
C THR A 29 2.77 19.24 8.61
N ILE A 30 1.71 19.67 7.90
CA ILE A 30 0.63 18.79 7.44
C ILE A 30 0.84 18.37 5.98
N SER A 31 1.55 19.20 5.18
CA SER A 31 1.78 18.88 3.77
C SER A 31 2.65 17.62 3.60
N PRO A 32 2.29 16.73 2.65
CA PRO A 32 3.12 15.59 2.30
C PRO A 32 4.54 16.06 1.95
N LYS A 33 5.55 15.31 2.38
CA LYS A 33 6.95 15.56 2.08
C LYS A 33 7.40 14.62 0.97
N GLU A 34 8.07 15.15 -0.05
CA GLU A 34 8.76 14.31 -1.01
C GLU A 34 9.96 13.63 -0.31
N LEU A 35 9.93 12.30 -0.26
CA LEU A 35 11.00 11.52 0.35
C LEU A 35 12.12 11.26 -0.66
N THR A 36 13.35 11.41 -0.23
CA THR A 36 14.53 11.03 -1.00
C THR A 36 14.70 9.51 -1.06
N ALA A 37 15.49 8.99 -1.99
CA ALA A 37 15.75 7.55 -2.11
C ALA A 37 16.32 6.94 -0.82
N GLU A 38 17.11 7.71 -0.06
CA GLU A 38 17.67 7.25 1.21
C GLU A 38 16.62 7.25 2.33
N GLU A 39 15.77 8.27 2.40
CA GLU A 39 14.65 8.32 3.35
C GLU A 39 13.66 7.17 3.11
N TYR A 40 13.35 6.85 1.84
CA TYR A 40 12.54 5.65 1.52
C TYR A 40 13.14 4.37 2.13
N LYS A 41 14.45 4.14 1.99
CA LYS A 41 15.10 2.96 2.57
C LYS A 41 15.05 2.94 4.10
N GLN A 42 15.22 4.10 4.76
CA GLN A 42 15.14 4.20 6.22
C GLN A 42 13.75 3.86 6.77
N VAL A 43 12.71 4.13 6.00
CA VAL A 43 11.33 3.76 6.36
C VAL A 43 10.93 2.37 5.85
N GLY A 44 11.89 1.62 5.28
CA GLY A 44 11.67 0.24 4.84
C GLY A 44 11.05 0.10 3.45
N PHE A 45 11.04 1.16 2.63
CA PHE A 45 10.57 1.12 1.25
C PHE A 45 11.74 1.15 0.27
N TYR A 46 11.71 0.29 -0.73
CA TYR A 46 12.73 0.18 -1.76
C TYR A 46 12.11 0.53 -3.12
N LYS A 47 12.27 1.79 -3.51
CA LYS A 47 11.87 2.27 -4.84
C LYS A 47 12.83 1.70 -5.88
N LEU A 48 12.32 1.14 -6.97
CA LEU A 48 13.14 0.68 -8.09
C LEU A 48 13.76 1.86 -8.82
N VAL A 49 14.98 1.70 -9.29
CA VAL A 49 15.70 2.72 -10.11
C VAL A 49 14.92 3.03 -11.39
N ARG A 50 14.28 2.02 -11.96
CA ARG A 50 13.31 2.11 -13.07
C ARG A 50 12.14 1.21 -12.76
N THR A 51 10.94 1.70 -12.98
CA THR A 51 9.73 0.89 -12.89
C THR A 51 9.81 -0.25 -13.91
N ARG A 52 9.26 -1.41 -13.58
CA ARG A 52 9.26 -2.58 -14.45
C ARG A 52 7.84 -2.90 -14.91
N GLN A 53 7.67 -3.14 -16.19
CA GLN A 53 6.43 -3.67 -16.72
C GLN A 53 6.17 -5.07 -16.14
N ILE A 54 4.92 -5.33 -15.79
CA ILE A 54 4.44 -6.65 -15.39
C ILE A 54 3.93 -7.34 -16.65
N ASN A 55 4.32 -8.60 -16.85
CA ASN A 55 3.82 -9.41 -17.96
C ASN A 55 2.29 -9.54 -17.89
N ASN A 56 1.64 -9.75 -19.04
CA ASN A 56 0.19 -9.94 -19.07
C ASN A 56 -0.20 -11.18 -18.27
N PHE A 57 -1.20 -11.02 -17.43
CA PHE A 57 -1.77 -12.08 -16.61
C PHE A 57 -3.31 -11.96 -16.59
N GLU A 58 -3.98 -13.03 -16.24
CA GLU A 58 -5.41 -13.06 -15.94
C GLU A 58 -5.63 -13.93 -14.71
N LEU A 59 -6.17 -13.31 -13.65
CA LEU A 59 -6.56 -13.93 -12.39
C LEU A 59 -8.04 -13.66 -12.13
N VAL A 60 -8.53 -13.96 -10.92
CA VAL A 60 -9.95 -13.84 -10.55
C VAL A 60 -10.07 -13.05 -9.25
N GLU A 61 -10.90 -12.00 -9.28
CA GLU A 61 -11.33 -11.21 -8.12
C GLU A 61 -12.85 -11.38 -7.93
N GLY A 62 -13.27 -12.20 -6.95
CA GLY A 62 -14.69 -12.58 -6.81
C GLY A 62 -15.18 -13.30 -8.05
N ASP A 63 -16.16 -12.72 -8.74
CA ASP A 63 -16.74 -13.25 -9.99
C ASP A 63 -16.15 -12.58 -11.25
N ASN A 64 -15.21 -11.66 -11.09
CA ASN A 64 -14.65 -10.87 -12.18
C ASN A 64 -13.23 -11.32 -12.55
N LYS A 65 -12.86 -11.08 -13.81
CA LYS A 65 -11.47 -11.18 -14.24
C LYS A 65 -10.65 -10.05 -13.65
N PHE A 66 -9.43 -10.36 -13.26
CA PHE A 66 -8.43 -9.41 -12.78
C PHE A 66 -7.17 -9.51 -13.62
N SER A 67 -6.66 -8.39 -14.12
CA SER A 67 -5.55 -8.35 -15.06
C SER A 67 -4.69 -7.08 -14.86
N ASN A 68 -3.66 -6.90 -15.65
CA ASN A 68 -2.84 -5.68 -15.68
C ASN A 68 -3.65 -4.39 -15.81
N LYS A 69 -4.82 -4.43 -16.48
CA LYS A 69 -5.68 -3.26 -16.69
C LYS A 69 -6.29 -2.74 -15.40
N ASP A 70 -6.45 -3.61 -14.41
CA ASP A 70 -7.08 -3.30 -13.13
C ASP A 70 -6.13 -2.56 -12.17
N PHE A 71 -4.84 -2.49 -12.53
CA PHE A 71 -3.85 -1.64 -11.85
C PHE A 71 -3.86 -0.19 -12.37
N VAL A 72 -4.37 0.04 -13.58
CA VAL A 72 -4.31 1.37 -14.20
C VAL A 72 -5.21 2.36 -13.47
N GLY A 73 -4.66 3.53 -13.15
CA GLY A 73 -5.38 4.63 -12.51
C GLY A 73 -5.39 4.61 -10.99
N SER A 74 -4.73 3.65 -10.35
CA SER A 74 -4.55 3.61 -8.88
C SER A 74 -3.14 3.18 -8.51
N TRP A 75 -2.73 3.52 -7.29
CA TRP A 75 -1.60 2.87 -6.66
C TRP A 75 -2.09 1.57 -6.03
N ASP A 76 -1.37 0.47 -6.22
CA ASP A 76 -1.74 -0.81 -5.64
C ASP A 76 -0.64 -1.33 -4.73
N VAL A 77 -1.03 -1.73 -3.52
CA VAL A 77 -0.17 -2.43 -2.55
C VAL A 77 -0.58 -3.89 -2.55
N LEU A 78 0.31 -4.75 -3.06
CA LEU A 78 0.05 -6.17 -3.24
C LEU A 78 0.77 -7.00 -2.18
N PHE A 79 0.04 -7.89 -1.54
CA PHE A 79 0.54 -8.92 -0.65
C PHE A 79 0.26 -10.31 -1.25
N LEU A 80 1.30 -11.14 -1.36
CA LEU A 80 1.17 -12.54 -1.71
C LEU A 80 1.11 -13.37 -0.44
N GLY A 81 0.01 -14.10 -0.24
CA GLY A 81 -0.21 -14.89 0.98
C GLY A 81 -1.34 -15.90 0.77
N PHE A 82 -1.87 -16.50 1.82
CA PHE A 82 -2.97 -17.47 1.73
C PHE A 82 -3.89 -17.38 2.95
N ALA A 83 -5.18 -17.67 2.73
CA ALA A 83 -6.20 -17.46 3.76
C ALA A 83 -6.11 -18.42 4.96
N SER A 84 -5.46 -19.58 4.76
CA SER A 84 -5.27 -20.58 5.81
C SER A 84 -3.98 -20.40 6.62
N CYS A 85 -3.20 -19.33 6.37
CA CYS A 85 -2.01 -19.00 7.16
C CYS A 85 -2.40 -18.64 8.61
N PRO A 86 -1.79 -19.29 9.61
CA PRO A 86 -2.25 -19.12 10.99
C PRO A 86 -1.78 -17.83 11.66
N ASP A 87 -0.70 -17.19 11.19
CA ASP A 87 -0.04 -16.09 11.91
C ASP A 87 0.39 -14.91 11.03
N MET A 88 1.33 -15.09 10.13
CA MET A 88 1.99 -13.97 9.43
C MET A 88 1.08 -13.24 8.45
N CYS A 89 0.22 -13.95 7.71
CA CYS A 89 -0.70 -13.33 6.77
C CYS A 89 -1.73 -12.42 7.47
N PRO A 90 -2.46 -12.88 8.51
CA PRO A 90 -3.40 -12.01 9.20
C PRO A 90 -2.70 -10.83 9.88
N MET A 91 -1.48 -10.99 10.41
CA MET A 91 -0.70 -9.88 10.95
C MET A 91 -0.36 -8.84 9.87
N THR A 92 0.06 -9.27 8.69
CA THR A 92 0.38 -8.39 7.57
C THR A 92 -0.85 -7.64 7.07
N MET A 93 -1.97 -8.34 6.87
CA MET A 93 -3.24 -7.74 6.47
C MET A 93 -3.74 -6.69 7.48
N LYS A 94 -3.59 -6.98 8.78
CA LYS A 94 -3.92 -6.00 9.83
C LYS A 94 -3.03 -4.76 9.76
N LYS A 95 -1.72 -4.91 9.51
CA LYS A 95 -0.81 -3.77 9.32
C LYS A 95 -1.15 -2.95 8.08
N MET A 96 -1.53 -3.60 6.98
CA MET A 96 -2.04 -2.92 5.78
C MET A 96 -3.31 -2.11 6.09
N ALA A 97 -4.25 -2.67 6.86
CA ALA A 97 -5.47 -1.98 7.29
C ALA A 97 -5.16 -0.76 8.18
N MET A 98 -4.22 -0.90 9.11
CA MET A 98 -3.77 0.22 9.94
C MET A 98 -3.07 1.30 9.10
N ALA A 99 -2.24 0.91 8.13
CA ALA A 99 -1.61 1.86 7.21
C ALA A 99 -2.67 2.62 6.39
N ASN A 100 -3.68 1.91 5.86
CA ASN A 100 -4.80 2.55 5.14
C ASN A 100 -5.56 3.55 6.03
N SER A 101 -5.76 3.24 7.31
CA SER A 101 -6.44 4.13 8.25
C SER A 101 -5.61 5.38 8.61
N ASN A 102 -4.30 5.34 8.41
CA ASN A 102 -3.39 6.46 8.64
C ASN A 102 -3.25 7.38 7.41
N LEU A 103 -3.80 6.99 6.25
CA LEU A 103 -3.78 7.82 5.03
C LEU A 103 -4.79 8.95 5.12
N SER A 104 -4.45 10.08 4.49
CA SER A 104 -5.42 11.13 4.19
C SER A 104 -6.54 10.59 3.28
N GLU A 105 -7.71 11.20 3.33
CA GLU A 105 -8.85 10.80 2.50
C GLU A 105 -8.50 10.87 1.00
N GLU A 106 -7.76 11.91 0.60
CA GLU A 106 -7.29 12.07 -0.77
C GLU A 106 -6.41 10.90 -1.22
N VAL A 107 -5.42 10.52 -0.43
CA VAL A 107 -4.48 9.43 -0.76
C VAL A 107 -5.17 8.07 -0.67
N SER A 108 -5.97 7.85 0.37
CA SER A 108 -6.73 6.61 0.53
C SER A 108 -7.66 6.31 -0.66
N SER A 109 -8.21 7.35 -1.30
CA SER A 109 -9.04 7.20 -2.49
C SER A 109 -8.26 6.73 -3.74
N LYS A 110 -6.95 6.94 -3.76
CA LYS A 110 -6.04 6.61 -4.87
C LYS A 110 -5.24 5.33 -4.65
N VAL A 111 -5.29 4.75 -3.44
CA VAL A 111 -4.52 3.55 -3.07
C VAL A 111 -5.46 2.37 -2.88
N LYS A 112 -5.13 1.24 -3.49
CA LYS A 112 -5.83 -0.04 -3.31
C LYS A 112 -4.91 -1.05 -2.63
N PHE A 113 -5.46 -1.79 -1.69
CA PHE A 113 -4.76 -2.87 -1.01
C PHE A 113 -5.35 -4.20 -1.45
N ARG A 114 -4.50 -5.09 -1.95
CA ARG A 114 -4.91 -6.37 -2.51
C ARG A 114 -4.09 -7.52 -1.94
N MET A 115 -4.75 -8.64 -1.75
CA MET A 115 -4.09 -9.91 -1.42
C MET A 115 -4.27 -10.89 -2.57
N ILE A 116 -3.17 -11.47 -3.04
CA ILE A 116 -3.17 -12.52 -4.05
C ILE A 116 -2.82 -13.83 -3.37
N SER A 117 -3.67 -14.85 -3.52
CA SER A 117 -3.41 -16.16 -2.94
C SER A 117 -2.23 -16.83 -3.64
N VAL A 118 -1.36 -17.44 -2.87
CA VAL A 118 -0.31 -18.37 -3.34
C VAL A 118 -0.74 -19.84 -3.21
N ASP A 119 -1.99 -20.07 -2.84
CA ASP A 119 -2.55 -21.40 -2.57
C ASP A 119 -3.97 -21.52 -3.15
N PRO A 120 -4.13 -21.43 -4.47
CA PRO A 120 -5.43 -21.41 -5.13
C PRO A 120 -6.24 -22.70 -4.96
N ASP A 121 -5.60 -23.83 -4.64
CA ASP A 121 -6.28 -25.09 -4.40
C ASP A 121 -7.18 -25.03 -3.15
N ARG A 122 -6.77 -24.28 -2.11
CA ARG A 122 -7.52 -24.09 -0.87
C ARG A 122 -8.26 -22.74 -0.81
N ASP A 123 -7.87 -21.78 -1.64
CA ASP A 123 -8.37 -20.41 -1.62
C ASP A 123 -9.23 -20.08 -2.83
N THR A 124 -10.53 -20.38 -2.73
CA THR A 124 -11.51 -20.01 -3.76
C THR A 124 -11.66 -18.49 -3.86
N PRO A 125 -12.13 -17.94 -5.01
CA PRO A 125 -12.36 -16.50 -5.17
C PRO A 125 -13.25 -15.90 -4.08
N LYS A 126 -14.32 -16.59 -3.71
CA LYS A 126 -15.21 -16.15 -2.63
C LYS A 126 -14.48 -16.10 -1.29
N LYS A 127 -13.72 -17.14 -0.93
CA LYS A 127 -12.96 -17.21 0.33
C LYS A 127 -11.93 -16.09 0.41
N MET A 128 -11.21 -15.81 -0.68
CA MET A 128 -10.23 -14.73 -0.72
C MET A 128 -10.86 -13.36 -0.53
N GLN A 129 -12.01 -13.14 -1.16
CA GLN A 129 -12.74 -11.88 -1.03
C GLN A 129 -13.28 -11.67 0.40
N GLU A 130 -13.84 -12.71 1.01
CA GLU A 130 -14.30 -12.67 2.40
C GLU A 130 -13.13 -12.43 3.35
N TYR A 131 -12.00 -13.12 3.14
CA TYR A 131 -10.80 -12.97 3.95
C TYR A 131 -10.25 -11.54 3.88
N ALA A 132 -10.05 -10.98 2.69
CA ALA A 132 -9.52 -9.63 2.53
C ALA A 132 -10.45 -8.58 3.16
N LYS A 133 -11.76 -8.67 2.92
CA LYS A 133 -12.77 -7.75 3.48
C LYS A 133 -12.90 -7.82 4.99
N ALA A 134 -12.52 -8.92 5.63
CA ALA A 134 -12.51 -9.03 7.09
C ALA A 134 -11.51 -8.06 7.75
N PHE A 135 -10.47 -7.60 7.05
CA PHE A 135 -9.50 -6.62 7.56
C PHE A 135 -9.90 -5.18 7.20
N ASN A 136 -10.43 -4.96 6.01
CA ASN A 136 -10.97 -3.66 5.59
C ASN A 136 -11.97 -3.89 4.43
N PRO A 137 -13.16 -3.26 4.45
CA PRO A 137 -14.18 -3.42 3.38
C PRO A 137 -13.68 -3.05 1.97
N SER A 138 -12.67 -2.17 1.86
CA SER A 138 -12.08 -1.77 0.58
C SER A 138 -11.01 -2.73 0.06
N PHE A 139 -10.58 -3.71 0.86
CA PHE A 139 -9.55 -4.66 0.46
C PHE A 139 -10.12 -5.74 -0.46
N THR A 140 -9.29 -6.20 -1.39
CA THR A 140 -9.67 -7.22 -2.35
C THR A 140 -8.78 -8.45 -2.24
N GLY A 141 -9.41 -9.61 -2.40
CA GLY A 141 -8.76 -10.91 -2.44
C GLY A 141 -8.83 -11.51 -3.84
N ILE A 142 -7.69 -11.93 -4.36
CA ILE A 142 -7.49 -12.40 -5.72
C ILE A 142 -6.92 -13.81 -5.66
N THR A 143 -7.34 -14.67 -6.58
CA THR A 143 -6.81 -16.02 -6.77
C THR A 143 -6.88 -16.40 -8.26
N GLY A 144 -6.45 -17.58 -8.62
CA GLY A 144 -6.52 -18.05 -10.01
C GLY A 144 -5.60 -19.22 -10.28
N ASP A 145 -5.14 -19.34 -11.52
CA ASP A 145 -4.21 -20.39 -11.91
C ASP A 145 -2.84 -20.22 -11.25
N ILE A 146 -2.31 -21.30 -10.65
CA ILE A 146 -1.05 -21.25 -9.88
C ILE A 146 0.14 -20.89 -10.75
N GLU A 147 0.17 -21.29 -12.04
CA GLU A 147 1.27 -20.93 -12.93
C GLU A 147 1.26 -19.44 -13.27
N VAL A 148 0.06 -18.86 -13.41
CA VAL A 148 -0.11 -17.41 -13.62
C VAL A 148 0.34 -16.64 -12.39
N ILE A 149 -0.05 -17.09 -11.20
CA ILE A 149 0.37 -16.50 -9.92
C ILE A 149 1.90 -16.58 -9.77
N TYR A 150 2.50 -17.73 -10.13
CA TYR A 150 3.95 -17.91 -10.05
C TYR A 150 4.71 -16.96 -10.97
N LYS A 151 4.23 -16.76 -12.20
CA LYS A 151 4.81 -15.79 -13.14
C LYS A 151 4.72 -14.36 -12.61
N LEU A 152 3.54 -13.97 -12.11
CA LEU A 152 3.34 -12.65 -11.50
C LEU A 152 4.24 -12.44 -10.27
N ALA A 153 4.35 -13.42 -9.38
CA ALA A 153 5.24 -13.39 -8.24
C ALA A 153 6.71 -13.21 -8.64
N THR A 154 7.12 -13.86 -9.75
CA THR A 154 8.47 -13.72 -10.31
C THR A 154 8.70 -12.30 -10.83
N ASP A 155 7.75 -11.72 -11.57
CA ASP A 155 7.82 -10.34 -12.04
C ASP A 155 7.95 -9.35 -10.88
N LEU A 156 7.25 -9.61 -9.78
CA LEU A 156 7.26 -8.78 -8.57
C LEU A 156 8.44 -9.08 -7.63
N THR A 157 9.25 -10.10 -7.94
CA THR A 157 10.35 -10.56 -7.06
C THR A 157 9.83 -10.97 -5.66
N LEU A 158 8.67 -11.63 -5.62
CA LEU A 158 8.00 -12.13 -4.41
C LEU A 158 7.89 -13.67 -4.48
N PRO A 159 9.00 -14.42 -4.34
CA PRO A 159 8.98 -15.87 -4.49
C PRO A 159 8.11 -16.53 -3.42
N PHE A 160 7.53 -17.66 -3.80
CA PHE A 160 6.84 -18.55 -2.87
C PHE A 160 7.07 -20.01 -3.28
N VAL A 161 6.99 -20.93 -2.34
CA VAL A 161 7.11 -22.37 -2.55
C VAL A 161 6.23 -23.13 -1.54
N PRO A 162 5.61 -24.25 -1.94
CA PRO A 162 4.92 -25.11 -1.00
C PRO A 162 5.94 -25.80 -0.08
N VAL A 163 5.69 -25.81 1.22
CA VAL A 163 6.46 -26.56 2.20
C VAL A 163 5.77 -27.91 2.39
N VAL A 164 6.28 -28.92 1.71
CA VAL A 164 5.73 -30.27 1.77
C VAL A 164 6.20 -30.93 3.06
N GLY A 165 5.27 -31.12 4.00
CA GLY A 165 5.48 -31.96 5.19
C GLY A 165 5.27 -33.45 4.87
N SER A 166 5.34 -34.30 5.91
CA SER A 166 5.05 -35.75 5.80
C SER A 166 3.56 -36.03 5.47
N ASP A 167 2.69 -35.07 5.65
CA ASP A 167 1.25 -35.13 5.33
C ASP A 167 0.95 -34.15 4.19
N THR A 168 0.69 -34.69 3.00
CA THR A 168 0.37 -33.91 1.79
C THR A 168 -0.99 -33.22 1.86
N SER A 169 -1.84 -33.55 2.83
CA SER A 169 -3.15 -32.91 3.06
C SER A 169 -3.06 -31.62 3.86
N ASN A 170 -1.96 -31.39 4.58
CA ASN A 170 -1.74 -30.24 5.46
C ASN A 170 -0.35 -29.63 5.23
N TYR A 171 -0.17 -28.99 4.07
CA TYR A 171 1.06 -28.29 3.73
C TYR A 171 0.99 -26.81 4.10
N ASP A 172 2.14 -26.22 4.35
CA ASP A 172 2.32 -24.77 4.51
C ASP A 172 2.91 -24.15 3.24
N MET A 173 2.90 -22.81 3.16
CA MET A 173 3.49 -22.06 2.05
C MET A 173 4.56 -21.14 2.60
N ASP A 174 5.79 -21.33 2.15
CA ASP A 174 6.85 -20.33 2.36
C ASP A 174 6.75 -19.27 1.27
N HIS A 175 6.53 -18.05 1.64
CA HIS A 175 6.35 -16.94 0.71
C HIS A 175 7.00 -15.65 1.21
N SER A 176 7.31 -14.76 0.27
CA SER A 176 7.84 -13.44 0.60
C SER A 176 6.85 -12.63 1.43
N MET A 177 7.34 -12.07 2.51
CA MET A 177 6.57 -11.15 3.36
C MET A 177 6.64 -9.69 2.88
N ASN A 178 7.34 -9.40 1.78
CA ASN A 178 7.40 -8.07 1.22
C ASN A 178 6.07 -7.72 0.54
N LEU A 179 5.75 -6.41 0.49
CA LEU A 179 4.57 -5.90 -0.20
C LEU A 179 5.01 -5.17 -1.47
N ALA A 180 4.57 -5.64 -2.63
CA ALA A 180 4.85 -4.93 -3.88
C ALA A 180 3.97 -3.68 -4.01
N VAL A 181 4.52 -2.63 -4.61
CA VAL A 181 3.80 -1.39 -4.94
C VAL A 181 3.79 -1.23 -6.44
N ILE A 182 2.59 -1.07 -7.00
CA ILE A 182 2.35 -0.86 -8.43
C ILE A 182 1.92 0.59 -8.64
N ASP A 183 2.49 1.24 -9.64
CA ASP A 183 2.16 2.62 -10.00
C ASP A 183 0.85 2.72 -10.81
N PRO A 184 0.25 3.92 -10.97
CA PRO A 184 -0.98 4.10 -11.76
C PRO A 184 -0.87 3.79 -13.25
N ASN A 185 0.32 3.51 -13.77
CA ASN A 185 0.54 3.02 -15.13
C ASN A 185 0.55 1.48 -15.19
N GLY A 186 0.38 0.79 -14.05
CA GLY A 186 0.42 -0.67 -13.95
C GLY A 186 1.83 -1.25 -13.92
N ASN A 187 2.85 -0.46 -13.57
CA ASN A 187 4.23 -0.93 -13.48
C ASN A 187 4.63 -1.21 -12.03
N TYR A 188 5.49 -2.19 -11.84
CA TYR A 188 6.13 -2.44 -10.55
C TYR A 188 7.07 -1.30 -10.18
N PHE A 189 6.70 -0.55 -9.15
CA PHE A 189 7.38 0.67 -8.71
C PHE A 189 8.41 0.44 -7.61
N GLY A 190 8.12 -0.47 -6.68
CA GLY A 190 8.96 -0.76 -5.53
C GLY A 190 8.29 -1.72 -4.56
N PHE A 191 8.88 -1.88 -3.39
CA PHE A 191 8.32 -2.76 -2.37
C PHE A 191 8.62 -2.31 -0.95
N PHE A 192 7.70 -2.60 -0.04
CA PHE A 192 7.96 -2.53 1.39
C PHE A 192 8.63 -3.81 1.86
N LYS A 193 9.77 -3.70 2.50
CA LYS A 193 10.49 -4.82 3.11
C LYS A 193 9.91 -5.14 4.49
N SER A 194 9.68 -6.41 4.78
CA SER A 194 9.32 -6.85 6.13
C SER A 194 10.50 -6.65 7.12
N PRO A 195 10.22 -6.30 8.40
CA PRO A 195 8.91 -6.13 9.03
C PRO A 195 8.26 -4.77 8.70
N HIS A 196 6.93 -4.76 8.53
CA HIS A 196 6.17 -3.55 8.18
C HIS A 196 5.78 -2.76 9.42
N THR A 197 5.83 -1.41 9.28
CA THR A 197 5.34 -0.44 10.26
C THR A 197 4.23 0.39 9.59
N PRO A 198 2.98 0.34 10.07
CA PRO A 198 1.84 1.02 9.43
C PRO A 198 2.04 2.51 9.20
N GLU A 199 2.61 3.22 10.16
CA GLU A 199 2.88 4.65 10.08
C GLU A 199 3.87 4.98 8.96
N LYS A 200 4.94 4.18 8.84
CA LYS A 200 5.95 4.33 7.79
C LYS A 200 5.40 3.97 6.40
N MET A 201 4.53 2.97 6.35
CA MET A 201 3.83 2.64 5.09
C MET A 201 2.95 3.80 4.63
N ALA A 202 2.19 4.41 5.55
CA ALA A 202 1.37 5.56 5.25
C ALA A 202 2.22 6.76 4.81
N GLU A 203 3.32 7.08 5.50
CA GLU A 203 4.26 8.15 5.14
C GLU A 203 4.78 7.99 3.70
N VAL A 204 5.17 6.77 3.32
CA VAL A 204 5.61 6.46 1.95
C VAL A 204 4.49 6.65 0.96
N LEU A 205 3.29 6.13 1.23
CA LEU A 205 2.14 6.21 0.33
C LEU A 205 1.68 7.67 0.14
N GLU A 206 1.66 8.48 1.20
CA GLU A 206 1.41 9.92 1.11
C GLU A 206 2.44 10.60 0.19
N SER A 207 3.72 10.28 0.35
CA SER A 207 4.79 10.84 -0.49
C SER A 207 4.68 10.41 -1.95
N ILE A 208 4.53 9.12 -2.25
CA ILE A 208 4.51 8.66 -3.65
C ILE A 208 3.26 9.12 -4.40
N VAL A 209 2.11 9.21 -3.74
CA VAL A 209 0.85 9.68 -4.36
C VAL A 209 0.89 11.17 -4.64
N ALA A 210 1.58 11.96 -3.80
CA ALA A 210 1.67 13.40 -3.97
C ALA A 210 2.70 13.83 -5.04
N PHE A 211 3.78 13.06 -5.27
CA PHE A 211 4.93 13.51 -6.04
C PHE A 211 5.32 12.62 -7.24
N ASN A 212 4.52 11.57 -7.57
CA ASN A 212 4.83 10.70 -8.73
C ASN A 212 3.66 10.49 -9.70
#